data_cb1262ed5382c4fe7923754c9eb1ba0a
#
_entry.id   cb1262ed5382c4fe7923754c9eb1ba0a
#
_cell.length_a   1.000
_cell.length_b   1.000
_cell.length_c   1.000
_cell.angle_alpha   90.00
_cell.angle_beta   90.00
_cell.angle_gamma   90.00
#
_symmetry.space_group_name_H-M   'P 1'
#
loop_
_entity.id
_entity.type
_entity.pdbx_description
1 polymer ?
#
loop_
_entity_poly.entity_id
_entity_poly.type
_entity_poly.pdbx_seq_one_letter_code
_entity_poly.pdbx_strand_id
1 'polypeptide(L)'
;MTNSKRIDYFDFLRGVAILMVIGIHTYTIRSFDGWVSVALIGIREVLNFAVPLFLAISGFFIGRKSLSDKNNYFAFLKKQIPRVYIPALIWSLPMLVLWIYKGQGIVLSIGKVLGCMTFGPYYFVVLIIQFYLLHPLIKRMAAKPAVGGGILLVINTLCVYLLVYKLGKESLPATVSVGPFIYWVIFYFIGVYLSDKKRDYSLIWPVSLIVVGFVAQLFEAKYLMSLGSQGVGLKISSWVYSAGMILLLFSSKTERLLTKDNLAYRLMVKLGTISFGVYLIHMYFVLAESALIRFDDWLISFVVVAVLTIGFVIVLRKVIPSKYWKLLGII
;
A
#
# COMPACT_ATOMS: atom_id res chain seq x y z
N MET A 1 15.92 -4.76 -25.66
CA MET A 1 15.29 -4.74 -24.33
C MET A 1 16.18 -3.91 -23.42
N THR A 2 15.88 -2.62 -23.27
CA THR A 2 16.64 -1.72 -22.39
C THR A 2 16.40 -2.17 -20.95
N ASN A 3 17.46 -2.65 -20.29
CA ASN A 3 17.51 -2.83 -18.86
C ASN A 3 17.15 -1.48 -18.21
N SER A 4 15.91 -1.33 -17.72
CA SER A 4 15.56 -0.19 -16.91
C SER A 4 16.41 -0.31 -15.64
N LYS A 5 17.46 0.49 -15.53
CA LYS A 5 18.27 0.57 -14.32
C LYS A 5 17.32 0.75 -13.15
N ARG A 6 17.39 -0.16 -12.17
CA ARG A 6 16.67 -0.08 -10.91
C ARG A 6 17.07 1.24 -10.25
N ILE A 7 16.10 2.02 -9.83
CA ILE A 7 16.39 3.30 -9.19
C ILE A 7 16.32 3.06 -7.69
N ASP A 8 17.46 2.95 -7.03
CA ASP A 8 17.61 2.61 -5.60
C ASP A 8 16.76 3.50 -4.69
N TYR A 9 16.57 4.75 -5.07
CA TYR A 9 15.70 5.65 -4.33
C TYR A 9 14.25 5.16 -4.21
N PHE A 10 13.68 4.62 -5.27
CA PHE A 10 12.32 4.08 -5.21
C PHE A 10 12.25 2.74 -4.46
N ASP A 11 13.34 1.96 -4.46
CA ASP A 11 13.43 0.80 -3.59
C ASP A 11 13.55 1.23 -2.11
N PHE A 12 14.32 2.29 -1.80
CA PHE A 12 14.31 2.90 -0.48
C PHE A 12 12.88 3.29 -0.04
N LEU A 13 12.12 3.98 -0.89
CA LEU A 13 10.73 4.36 -0.61
C LEU A 13 9.82 3.15 -0.38
N ARG A 14 10.00 2.06 -1.13
CA ARG A 14 9.28 0.80 -0.89
C ARG A 14 9.66 0.17 0.45
N GLY A 15 10.93 0.26 0.85
CA GLY A 15 11.41 -0.19 2.15
C GLY A 15 10.76 0.56 3.30
N VAL A 16 10.66 1.88 3.19
CA VAL A 16 9.93 2.71 4.16
C VAL A 16 8.44 2.33 4.19
N ALA A 17 7.80 2.25 3.02
CA ALA A 17 6.37 1.96 2.93
C ALA A 17 5.99 0.59 3.49
N ILE A 18 6.84 -0.45 3.32
CA ILE A 18 6.52 -1.78 3.86
C ILE A 18 6.61 -1.82 5.38
N LEU A 19 7.55 -1.11 6.00
CA LEU A 19 7.59 -0.97 7.46
C LEU A 19 6.32 -0.27 7.98
N MET A 20 5.86 0.77 7.28
CA MET A 20 4.61 1.44 7.63
C MET A 20 3.40 0.51 7.51
N VAL A 21 3.35 -0.36 6.49
CA VAL A 21 2.29 -1.37 6.35
C VAL A 21 2.30 -2.33 7.55
N ILE A 22 3.46 -2.81 7.99
CA ILE A 22 3.55 -3.63 9.21
C ILE A 22 3.04 -2.84 10.42
N GLY A 23 3.48 -1.58 10.59
CA GLY A 23 3.03 -0.71 11.68
C GLY A 23 1.52 -0.45 11.69
N ILE A 24 0.89 -0.38 10.50
CA ILE A 24 -0.57 -0.29 10.36
C ILE A 24 -1.28 -1.54 10.92
N HIS A 25 -0.73 -2.72 10.66
CA HIS A 25 -1.38 -4.00 10.97
C HIS A 25 -1.03 -4.55 12.36
N THR A 26 0.04 -4.06 12.98
CA THR A 26 0.35 -4.31 14.39
C THR A 26 -0.32 -3.30 15.34
N TYR A 27 -0.88 -2.21 14.79
CA TYR A 27 -1.55 -1.19 15.58
C TYR A 27 -2.85 -1.74 16.18
N THR A 28 -2.88 -1.88 17.48
CA THR A 28 -4.08 -2.22 18.26
C THR A 28 -4.57 -0.96 18.94
N ILE A 29 -5.81 -0.55 18.64
CA ILE A 29 -6.50 0.49 19.41
C ILE A 29 -6.91 -0.16 20.72
N ARG A 30 -6.12 0.08 21.77
CA ARG A 30 -6.60 -0.12 23.14
C ARG A 30 -7.19 1.20 23.61
N SER A 31 -8.21 1.12 24.43
CA SER A 31 -8.81 2.27 25.10
C SER A 31 -7.78 2.94 26.01
N PHE A 32 -6.95 3.79 25.44
CA PHE A 32 -6.15 4.72 26.22
C PHE A 32 -6.95 6.02 26.33
N ASP A 33 -7.16 6.47 27.55
CA ASP A 33 -7.77 7.77 27.80
C ASP A 33 -6.74 8.89 27.70
N GLY A 34 -7.17 10.08 27.28
CA GLY A 34 -6.37 11.28 27.31
C GLY A 34 -5.34 11.42 26.18
N TRP A 35 -4.21 12.06 26.50
CA TRP A 35 -3.16 12.46 25.54
C TRP A 35 -2.45 11.28 24.85
N VAL A 36 -2.35 10.11 25.50
CA VAL A 36 -1.73 8.91 24.93
C VAL A 36 -2.54 8.41 23.74
N SER A 37 -3.87 8.42 23.84
CA SER A 37 -4.77 8.07 22.74
C SER A 37 -4.58 8.99 21.54
N VAL A 38 -4.48 10.30 21.78
CA VAL A 38 -4.28 11.30 20.71
C VAL A 38 -2.93 11.10 20.02
N ALA A 39 -1.87 10.84 20.77
CA ALA A 39 -0.53 10.59 20.22
C ALA A 39 -0.50 9.32 19.36
N LEU A 40 -1.12 8.23 19.83
CA LEU A 40 -1.21 6.97 19.08
C LEU A 40 -2.03 7.13 17.79
N ILE A 41 -3.15 7.84 17.83
CA ILE A 41 -3.91 8.19 16.64
C ILE A 41 -3.03 9.00 15.68
N GLY A 42 -2.30 10.00 16.19
CA GLY A 42 -1.39 10.80 15.38
C GLY A 42 -0.33 9.96 14.67
N ILE A 43 0.31 9.04 15.39
CA ILE A 43 1.29 8.11 14.80
C ILE A 43 0.62 7.22 13.73
N ARG A 44 -0.56 6.69 14.03
CA ARG A 44 -1.30 5.87 13.07
C ARG A 44 -1.67 6.65 11.80
N GLU A 45 -2.05 7.91 11.94
CA GLU A 45 -2.36 8.80 10.82
C GLU A 45 -1.13 9.12 9.95
N VAL A 46 0.06 9.24 10.56
CA VAL A 46 1.33 9.38 9.82
C VAL A 46 1.56 8.19 8.88
N LEU A 47 1.16 6.98 9.24
CA LEU A 47 1.36 5.77 8.43
C LEU A 47 0.41 5.66 7.23
N ASN A 48 -0.65 6.47 7.16
CA ASN A 48 -1.72 6.32 6.16
C ASN A 48 -1.26 6.46 4.70
N PHE A 49 -0.12 7.10 4.43
CA PHE A 49 0.37 7.24 3.06
C PHE A 49 1.10 6.00 2.50
N ALA A 50 1.26 4.92 3.27
CA ALA A 50 1.99 3.73 2.85
C ALA A 50 1.42 3.09 1.57
N VAL A 51 0.11 2.81 1.54
CA VAL A 51 -0.57 2.24 0.36
C VAL A 51 -0.60 3.24 -0.80
N PRO A 52 -0.99 4.53 -0.61
CA PRO A 52 -0.84 5.58 -1.60
C PRO A 52 0.54 5.65 -2.24
N LEU A 53 1.61 5.53 -1.44
CA LEU A 53 2.99 5.57 -1.93
C LEU A 53 3.31 4.37 -2.84
N PHE A 54 2.91 3.14 -2.48
CA PHE A 54 3.08 1.98 -3.36
C PHE A 54 2.34 2.14 -4.68
N LEU A 55 1.13 2.70 -4.67
CA LEU A 55 0.36 2.97 -5.88
C LEU A 55 1.02 4.03 -6.76
N ALA A 56 1.49 5.12 -6.17
CA ALA A 56 2.20 6.17 -6.90
C ALA A 56 3.52 5.64 -7.53
N ILE A 57 4.29 4.83 -6.78
CA ILE A 57 5.50 4.20 -7.33
C ILE A 57 5.13 3.28 -8.50
N SER A 58 4.07 2.48 -8.37
CA SER A 58 3.60 1.61 -9.46
C SER A 58 3.16 2.42 -10.68
N GLY A 59 2.37 3.46 -10.49
CA GLY A 59 1.94 4.38 -11.55
C GLY A 59 3.13 5.04 -12.26
N PHE A 60 4.14 5.47 -11.50
CA PHE A 60 5.35 6.10 -12.03
C PHE A 60 6.15 5.16 -12.94
N PHE A 61 6.40 3.92 -12.52
CA PHE A 61 7.16 2.97 -13.33
C PHE A 61 6.38 2.44 -14.55
N ILE A 62 5.06 2.27 -14.41
CA ILE A 62 4.23 1.82 -15.52
C ILE A 62 3.98 2.96 -16.51
N GLY A 63 3.81 4.19 -16.02
CA GLY A 63 3.67 5.39 -16.84
C GLY A 63 4.81 5.59 -17.85
N ARG A 64 6.02 5.17 -17.49
CA ARG A 64 7.22 5.21 -18.38
C ARG A 64 7.22 4.16 -19.50
N LYS A 65 6.29 3.21 -19.48
CA LYS A 65 6.23 2.17 -20.49
C LYS A 65 5.40 2.64 -21.69
N SER A 66 5.84 2.29 -22.90
CA SER A 66 5.03 2.45 -24.10
C SER A 66 4.02 1.30 -24.20
N LEU A 67 2.81 1.56 -23.72
CA LEU A 67 1.68 0.60 -23.68
C LEU A 67 0.51 1.08 -24.55
N SER A 68 0.76 1.96 -25.52
CA SER A 68 -0.24 2.47 -26.45
C SER A 68 -0.64 1.43 -27.51
N ASP A 69 0.29 0.55 -27.87
CA ASP A 69 0.02 -0.57 -28.76
C ASP A 69 -0.66 -1.73 -28.02
N LYS A 70 -1.68 -2.33 -28.65
CA LYS A 70 -2.47 -3.44 -28.09
C LYS A 70 -1.59 -4.65 -27.73
N ASN A 71 -0.67 -5.02 -28.60
CA ASN A 71 0.17 -6.22 -28.40
C ASN A 71 1.12 -6.01 -27.21
N ASN A 72 1.74 -4.82 -27.12
CA ASN A 72 2.59 -4.46 -25.99
C ASN A 72 1.81 -4.42 -24.68
N TYR A 73 0.59 -3.93 -24.71
CA TYR A 73 -0.27 -3.88 -23.54
C TYR A 73 -0.70 -5.28 -23.06
N PHE A 74 -1.14 -6.17 -23.97
CA PHE A 74 -1.48 -7.54 -23.60
C PHE A 74 -0.25 -8.34 -23.13
N ALA A 75 0.91 -8.16 -23.74
CA ALA A 75 2.16 -8.77 -23.28
C ALA A 75 2.53 -8.28 -21.87
N PHE A 76 2.30 -7.00 -21.58
CA PHE A 76 2.46 -6.43 -20.24
C PHE A 76 1.53 -7.11 -19.25
N LEU A 77 0.22 -7.23 -19.51
CA LEU A 77 -0.74 -7.87 -18.62
C LEU A 77 -0.38 -9.34 -18.36
N LYS A 78 -0.11 -10.10 -19.41
CA LYS A 78 0.35 -11.51 -19.33
C LYS A 78 1.56 -11.69 -18.40
N LYS A 79 2.44 -10.69 -18.35
CA LYS A 79 3.66 -10.73 -17.55
C LYS A 79 3.43 -10.25 -16.10
N GLN A 80 2.65 -9.19 -15.92
CA GLN A 80 2.55 -8.53 -14.61
C GLN A 80 1.47 -9.12 -13.71
N ILE A 81 0.32 -9.53 -14.27
CA ILE A 81 -0.76 -10.11 -13.45
C ILE A 81 -0.30 -11.38 -12.74
N PRO A 82 0.28 -12.40 -13.41
CA PRO A 82 0.76 -13.59 -12.72
C PRO A 82 1.85 -13.28 -11.67
N ARG A 83 2.65 -12.25 -11.89
CA ARG A 83 3.74 -11.87 -10.99
C ARG A 83 3.26 -11.40 -9.61
N VAL A 84 2.05 -10.85 -9.51
CA VAL A 84 1.46 -10.41 -8.24
C VAL A 84 0.42 -11.39 -7.73
N TYR A 85 -0.32 -12.03 -8.62
CA TYR A 85 -1.45 -12.90 -8.28
C TYR A 85 -0.99 -14.29 -7.82
N ILE A 86 -0.05 -14.94 -8.55
CA ILE A 86 0.41 -16.29 -8.21
C ILE A 86 1.06 -16.35 -6.82
N PRO A 87 1.98 -15.43 -6.43
CA PRO A 87 2.52 -15.42 -5.08
C PRO A 87 1.42 -15.26 -4.01
N ALA A 88 0.43 -14.41 -4.24
CA ALA A 88 -0.68 -14.23 -3.30
C ALA A 88 -1.50 -15.50 -3.12
N LEU A 89 -1.75 -16.26 -4.20
CA LEU A 89 -2.41 -17.57 -4.12
C LEU A 89 -1.57 -18.56 -3.33
N ILE A 90 -0.26 -18.65 -3.60
CA ILE A 90 0.64 -19.58 -2.90
C ILE A 90 0.64 -19.29 -1.40
N TRP A 91 0.81 -18.03 -1.02
CA TRP A 91 0.78 -17.63 0.40
C TRP A 91 -0.62 -17.68 1.03
N SER A 92 -1.67 -17.91 0.24
CA SER A 92 -3.01 -18.18 0.76
C SER A 92 -3.25 -19.66 1.11
N LEU A 93 -2.43 -20.59 0.59
CA LEU A 93 -2.63 -22.04 0.77
C LEU A 93 -2.61 -22.48 2.25
N PRO A 94 -1.71 -21.99 3.13
CA PRO A 94 -1.75 -22.37 4.54
C PRO A 94 -3.07 -22.01 5.22
N MET A 95 -3.65 -20.85 4.88
CA MET A 95 -4.95 -20.46 5.42
C MET A 95 -6.09 -21.26 4.82
N LEU A 96 -6.00 -21.65 3.55
CA LEU A 96 -6.99 -22.56 2.93
C LEU A 96 -7.06 -23.88 3.71
N VAL A 97 -5.90 -24.49 3.98
CA VAL A 97 -5.83 -25.73 4.76
C VAL A 97 -6.41 -25.54 6.16
N LEU A 98 -6.07 -24.45 6.84
CA LEU A 98 -6.58 -24.12 8.17
C LEU A 98 -8.11 -23.94 8.18
N TRP A 99 -8.68 -23.27 7.19
CA TRP A 99 -10.13 -23.06 7.08
C TRP A 99 -10.89 -24.36 6.85
N ILE A 100 -10.38 -25.22 5.96
CA ILE A 100 -10.97 -26.54 5.71
C ILE A 100 -10.90 -27.39 6.98
N TYR A 101 -9.74 -27.40 7.66
CA TYR A 101 -9.58 -28.11 8.93
C TYR A 101 -10.55 -27.62 10.02
N LYS A 102 -10.85 -26.33 10.06
CA LYS A 102 -11.84 -25.71 10.95
C LYS A 102 -13.29 -25.90 10.52
N GLY A 103 -13.56 -26.70 9.49
CA GLY A 103 -14.91 -27.02 9.02
C GLY A 103 -15.55 -25.94 8.14
N GLN A 104 -14.79 -24.95 7.65
CA GLN A 104 -15.34 -24.05 6.64
C GLN A 104 -15.54 -24.81 5.32
N GLY A 105 -16.65 -24.52 4.64
CA GLY A 105 -16.96 -25.14 3.36
C GLY A 105 -15.86 -24.91 2.31
N ILE A 106 -15.48 -25.99 1.59
CA ILE A 106 -14.37 -25.99 0.62
C ILE A 106 -14.57 -24.93 -0.46
N VAL A 107 -15.77 -24.82 -1.03
CA VAL A 107 -16.08 -23.85 -2.10
C VAL A 107 -15.87 -22.42 -1.63
N LEU A 108 -16.36 -22.09 -0.43
CA LEU A 108 -16.18 -20.75 0.17
C LEU A 108 -14.69 -20.46 0.42
N SER A 109 -13.96 -21.43 0.93
CA SER A 109 -12.53 -21.28 1.23
C SER A 109 -11.70 -21.05 -0.03
N ILE A 110 -11.97 -21.83 -1.10
CA ILE A 110 -11.35 -21.63 -2.42
C ILE A 110 -11.73 -20.27 -2.99
N GLY A 111 -13.00 -19.87 -2.90
CA GLY A 111 -13.46 -18.55 -3.34
C GLY A 111 -12.73 -17.39 -2.67
N LYS A 112 -12.48 -17.48 -1.36
CA LYS A 112 -11.68 -16.51 -0.61
C LYS A 112 -10.24 -16.44 -1.12
N VAL A 113 -9.60 -17.57 -1.39
CA VAL A 113 -8.22 -17.63 -1.92
C VAL A 113 -8.16 -16.99 -3.30
N LEU A 114 -9.04 -17.40 -4.21
CA LEU A 114 -9.09 -16.87 -5.58
C LEU A 114 -9.42 -15.37 -5.61
N GLY A 115 -10.24 -14.88 -4.68
CA GLY A 115 -10.58 -13.47 -4.52
C GLY A 115 -9.51 -12.64 -3.79
N CYS A 116 -8.36 -13.23 -3.40
CA CYS A 116 -7.35 -12.58 -2.54
C CYS A 116 -7.96 -12.01 -1.24
N MET A 117 -8.87 -12.78 -0.62
CA MET A 117 -9.56 -12.42 0.62
C MET A 117 -8.97 -13.15 1.84
N THR A 118 -7.76 -13.70 1.72
CA THR A 118 -7.12 -14.48 2.77
C THR A 118 -6.82 -13.64 3.99
N PHE A 119 -6.28 -12.46 3.77
CA PHE A 119 -6.03 -11.44 4.78
C PHE A 119 -6.59 -10.10 4.30
N GLY A 120 -6.98 -9.24 5.25
CA GLY A 120 -7.44 -7.90 4.91
C GLY A 120 -6.52 -7.17 3.91
N PRO A 121 -5.21 -7.08 4.15
CA PRO A 121 -4.26 -6.42 3.25
C PRO A 121 -4.23 -6.95 1.81
N TYR A 122 -4.58 -8.20 1.56
CA TYR A 122 -4.50 -8.81 0.22
C TYR A 122 -5.40 -8.13 -0.83
N TYR A 123 -6.32 -7.26 -0.39
CA TYR A 123 -7.06 -6.40 -1.33
C TYR A 123 -6.13 -5.62 -2.27
N PHE A 124 -4.90 -5.28 -1.83
CA PHE A 124 -3.94 -4.54 -2.66
C PHE A 124 -3.51 -5.31 -3.92
N VAL A 125 -3.51 -6.65 -3.89
CA VAL A 125 -3.21 -7.48 -5.07
C VAL A 125 -4.30 -7.29 -6.13
N VAL A 126 -5.57 -7.33 -5.72
CA VAL A 126 -6.71 -7.07 -6.61
C VAL A 126 -6.68 -5.64 -7.11
N LEU A 127 -6.39 -4.70 -6.21
CA LEU A 127 -6.30 -3.27 -6.52
C LEU A 127 -5.24 -2.97 -7.58
N ILE A 128 -4.04 -3.52 -7.46
CA ILE A 128 -2.97 -3.27 -8.45
C ILE A 128 -3.29 -3.91 -9.81
N ILE A 129 -3.98 -5.06 -9.84
CA ILE A 129 -4.47 -5.66 -11.07
C ILE A 129 -5.49 -4.75 -11.76
N GLN A 130 -6.44 -4.16 -11.01
CA GLN A 130 -7.37 -3.17 -11.55
C GLN A 130 -6.63 -2.00 -12.19
N PHE A 131 -5.57 -1.49 -11.56
CA PHE A 131 -4.75 -0.42 -12.15
C PHE A 131 -3.96 -0.85 -13.38
N TYR A 132 -3.52 -2.10 -13.47
CA TYR A 132 -2.91 -2.60 -14.71
C TYR A 132 -3.93 -2.59 -15.85
N LEU A 133 -5.17 -3.00 -15.59
CA LEU A 133 -6.26 -3.00 -16.58
C LEU A 133 -6.71 -1.61 -16.98
N LEU A 134 -6.69 -0.65 -16.05
CA LEU A 134 -7.14 0.73 -16.29
C LEU A 134 -6.01 1.66 -16.77
N HIS A 135 -4.76 1.18 -16.78
CA HIS A 135 -3.61 2.02 -17.06
C HIS A 135 -3.71 2.84 -18.36
N PRO A 136 -4.17 2.29 -19.52
CA PRO A 136 -4.27 3.08 -20.75
C PRO A 136 -5.23 4.27 -20.62
N LEU A 137 -6.35 4.09 -19.90
CA LEU A 137 -7.31 5.15 -19.64
C LEU A 137 -6.68 6.22 -18.73
N ILE A 138 -6.07 5.80 -17.62
CA ILE A 138 -5.46 6.71 -16.65
C ILE A 138 -4.30 7.51 -17.32
N LYS A 139 -3.52 6.86 -18.19
CA LYS A 139 -2.45 7.55 -18.94
C LYS A 139 -2.99 8.60 -19.91
N ARG A 140 -4.12 8.33 -20.58
CA ARG A 140 -4.83 9.34 -21.42
C ARG A 140 -5.32 10.52 -20.57
N MET A 141 -5.87 10.26 -19.39
CA MET A 141 -6.30 11.32 -18.47
C MET A 141 -5.11 12.14 -17.94
N ALA A 142 -3.96 11.52 -17.70
CA ALA A 142 -2.74 12.19 -17.26
C ALA A 142 -2.11 13.10 -18.34
N ALA A 143 -2.44 12.90 -19.62
CA ALA A 143 -2.05 13.80 -20.70
C ALA A 143 -2.74 15.18 -20.61
N LYS A 144 -3.93 15.26 -20.00
CA LYS A 144 -4.65 16.51 -19.69
C LYS A 144 -4.91 16.59 -18.18
N PRO A 145 -3.88 16.87 -17.35
CA PRO A 145 -3.92 16.61 -15.92
C PRO A 145 -4.95 17.47 -15.17
N ALA A 146 -5.21 18.69 -15.60
CA ALA A 146 -6.23 19.55 -14.98
C ALA A 146 -7.64 18.94 -15.13
N VAL A 147 -7.98 18.47 -16.32
CA VAL A 147 -9.29 17.87 -16.61
C VAL A 147 -9.37 16.46 -16.04
N GLY A 148 -8.40 15.60 -16.41
CA GLY A 148 -8.37 14.20 -15.98
C GLY A 148 -8.24 14.06 -14.48
N GLY A 149 -7.33 14.81 -13.87
CA GLY A 149 -7.14 14.84 -12.42
C GLY A 149 -8.36 15.41 -11.69
N GLY A 150 -8.98 16.47 -12.22
CA GLY A 150 -10.20 17.07 -11.66
C GLY A 150 -11.38 16.07 -11.66
N ILE A 151 -11.62 15.38 -12.78
CA ILE A 151 -12.66 14.35 -12.88
C ILE A 151 -12.40 13.23 -11.86
N LEU A 152 -11.18 12.70 -11.81
CA LEU A 152 -10.82 11.63 -10.86
C LEU A 152 -10.95 12.09 -9.42
N LEU A 153 -10.56 13.32 -9.10
CA LEU A 153 -10.69 13.88 -7.76
C LEU A 153 -12.17 13.97 -7.33
N VAL A 154 -13.05 14.49 -8.20
CA VAL A 154 -14.50 14.59 -7.90
C VAL A 154 -15.10 13.22 -7.67
N ILE A 155 -14.88 12.26 -8.60
CA ILE A 155 -15.44 10.91 -8.50
C ILE A 155 -14.89 10.22 -7.24
N ASN A 156 -13.59 10.31 -7.00
CA ASN A 156 -12.93 9.71 -5.85
C ASN A 156 -13.47 10.29 -4.52
N THR A 157 -13.61 11.63 -4.42
CA THR A 157 -14.16 12.30 -3.23
C THR A 157 -15.60 11.85 -2.98
N LEU A 158 -16.45 11.83 -4.01
CA LEU A 158 -17.83 11.39 -3.87
C LEU A 158 -17.93 9.94 -3.39
N CYS A 159 -17.16 9.04 -4.00
CA CYS A 159 -17.17 7.62 -3.64
C CYS A 159 -16.68 7.37 -2.21
N VAL A 160 -15.62 8.07 -1.77
CA VAL A 160 -15.15 7.92 -0.38
C VAL A 160 -16.10 8.60 0.61
N TYR A 161 -16.70 9.74 0.24
CA TYR A 161 -17.74 10.36 1.06
C TYR A 161 -18.91 9.39 1.30
N LEU A 162 -19.44 8.78 0.24
CA LEU A 162 -20.52 7.82 0.34
C LEU A 162 -20.12 6.60 1.19
N LEU A 163 -18.91 6.06 0.97
CA LEU A 163 -18.42 4.90 1.69
C LEU A 163 -18.24 5.17 3.19
N VAL A 164 -17.55 6.26 3.53
CA VAL A 164 -17.12 6.54 4.91
C VAL A 164 -18.26 7.12 5.74
N TYR A 165 -19.02 8.09 5.18
CA TYR A 165 -19.99 8.87 5.95
C TYR A 165 -21.44 8.42 5.79
N LYS A 166 -21.77 7.65 4.74
CA LYS A 166 -23.13 7.19 4.50
C LYS A 166 -23.30 5.69 4.69
N LEU A 167 -22.36 4.87 4.23
CA LEU A 167 -22.48 3.42 4.29
C LEU A 167 -21.78 2.81 5.51
N GLY A 168 -20.83 3.52 6.14
CA GLY A 168 -20.03 2.99 7.25
C GLY A 168 -19.06 1.91 6.78
N LYS A 169 -17.84 2.29 6.39
CA LYS A 169 -16.84 1.38 5.80
C LYS A 169 -16.52 0.15 6.63
N GLU A 170 -16.62 0.25 7.96
CA GLU A 170 -16.32 -0.85 8.88
C GLU A 170 -17.37 -1.97 8.86
N SER A 171 -18.59 -1.68 8.41
CA SER A 171 -19.66 -2.68 8.26
C SER A 171 -19.51 -3.51 6.99
N LEU A 172 -18.60 -3.13 6.07
CA LEU A 172 -18.42 -3.76 4.78
C LEU A 172 -17.17 -4.63 4.75
N PRO A 173 -17.17 -5.76 4.00
CA PRO A 173 -15.95 -6.54 3.76
C PRO A 173 -14.84 -5.68 3.14
N ALA A 174 -13.57 -5.95 3.48
CA ALA A 174 -12.43 -5.20 2.99
C ALA A 174 -12.34 -5.14 1.45
N THR A 175 -12.82 -6.17 0.77
CA THR A 175 -12.90 -6.21 -0.71
C THR A 175 -13.85 -5.16 -1.30
N VAL A 176 -14.85 -4.72 -0.55
CA VAL A 176 -15.80 -3.67 -0.95
C VAL A 176 -15.36 -2.31 -0.42
N SER A 177 -14.88 -2.26 0.83
CA SER A 177 -14.55 -1.00 1.50
C SER A 177 -13.20 -0.41 1.11
N VAL A 178 -12.22 -1.22 0.71
CA VAL A 178 -10.88 -0.74 0.31
C VAL A 178 -10.34 -1.40 -0.97
N GLY A 179 -11.00 -2.43 -1.50
CA GLY A 179 -10.58 -3.13 -2.73
C GLY A 179 -10.82 -2.39 -4.05
N PRO A 180 -11.89 -1.60 -4.24
CA PRO A 180 -12.14 -0.92 -5.48
C PRO A 180 -11.13 0.19 -5.79
N PHE A 181 -10.64 0.22 -7.04
CA PHE A 181 -9.66 1.21 -7.52
C PHE A 181 -10.12 2.65 -7.33
N ILE A 182 -11.42 2.88 -7.36
CA ILE A 182 -12.03 4.20 -7.32
C ILE A 182 -11.67 4.99 -6.07
N TYR A 183 -11.40 4.32 -4.95
CA TYR A 183 -11.01 4.97 -3.70
C TYR A 183 -9.53 5.39 -3.67
N TRP A 184 -8.71 4.89 -4.63
CA TRP A 184 -7.26 5.04 -4.64
C TRP A 184 -6.69 5.63 -5.93
N VAL A 185 -7.55 5.83 -6.93
CA VAL A 185 -7.13 6.15 -8.30
C VAL A 185 -6.29 7.41 -8.41
N ILE A 186 -6.54 8.39 -7.54
CA ILE A 186 -5.78 9.65 -7.53
C ILE A 186 -4.27 9.43 -7.27
N PHE A 187 -3.91 8.48 -6.42
CA PHE A 187 -2.51 8.21 -6.10
C PHE A 187 -1.76 7.55 -7.26
N TYR A 188 -2.40 6.58 -7.90
CA TYR A 188 -1.84 5.96 -9.09
C TYR A 188 -1.73 6.98 -10.24
N PHE A 189 -2.74 7.83 -10.41
CA PHE A 189 -2.73 8.93 -11.38
C PHE A 189 -1.57 9.91 -11.13
N ILE A 190 -1.33 10.35 -9.88
CA ILE A 190 -0.18 11.21 -9.54
C ILE A 190 1.13 10.55 -9.99
N GLY A 191 1.29 9.25 -9.72
CA GLY A 191 2.47 8.51 -10.17
C GLY A 191 2.63 8.50 -11.70
N VAL A 192 1.56 8.21 -12.43
CA VAL A 192 1.55 8.23 -13.91
C VAL A 192 1.87 9.64 -14.43
N TYR A 193 1.27 10.68 -13.87
CA TYR A 193 1.53 12.06 -14.25
C TYR A 193 2.99 12.46 -14.06
N LEU A 194 3.58 12.09 -12.92
CA LEU A 194 4.98 12.41 -12.60
C LEU A 194 5.99 11.58 -13.40
N SER A 195 5.57 10.51 -14.07
CA SER A 195 6.46 9.62 -14.81
C SER A 195 7.19 10.31 -15.97
N ASP A 196 6.53 11.27 -16.60
CA ASP A 196 7.01 12.00 -17.79
C ASP A 196 7.39 13.46 -17.47
N LYS A 197 7.43 13.86 -16.19
CA LYS A 197 7.68 15.25 -15.77
C LYS A 197 9.01 15.42 -15.07
N LYS A 198 9.57 16.65 -15.17
CA LYS A 198 10.65 17.07 -14.29
C LYS A 198 10.09 17.14 -12.85
N ARG A 199 10.81 16.52 -11.91
CA ARG A 199 10.41 16.45 -10.50
C ARG A 199 11.06 17.56 -9.66
N ASP A 200 11.43 18.66 -10.31
CA ASP A 200 12.02 19.84 -9.66
C ASP A 200 10.97 20.96 -9.56
N TYR A 201 10.25 20.95 -8.46
CA TYR A 201 9.22 21.93 -8.12
C TYR A 201 9.41 22.45 -6.69
N SER A 202 8.69 23.53 -6.35
CA SER A 202 8.72 24.11 -5.01
C SER A 202 8.15 23.11 -3.98
N LEU A 203 8.85 22.95 -2.85
CA LEU A 203 8.40 22.09 -1.75
C LEU A 203 7.34 22.75 -0.86
N ILE A 204 7.04 24.03 -1.05
CA ILE A 204 6.03 24.73 -0.26
C ILE A 204 4.67 24.03 -0.39
N TRP A 205 4.24 23.72 -1.61
CA TRP A 205 2.96 23.06 -1.85
C TRP A 205 2.84 21.66 -1.24
N PRO A 206 3.80 20.72 -1.46
CA PRO A 206 3.79 19.45 -0.77
C PRO A 206 3.75 19.56 0.76
N VAL A 207 4.57 20.45 1.33
CA VAL A 207 4.62 20.66 2.78
C VAL A 207 3.30 21.24 3.30
N SER A 208 2.71 22.23 2.61
CA SER A 208 1.40 22.76 2.99
C SER A 208 0.31 21.70 2.97
N LEU A 209 0.29 20.83 1.93
CA LEU A 209 -0.66 19.71 1.85
C LEU A 209 -0.46 18.70 3.00
N ILE A 210 0.80 18.45 3.39
CA ILE A 210 1.10 17.56 4.52
C ILE A 210 0.56 18.16 5.83
N VAL A 211 0.86 19.42 6.10
CA VAL A 211 0.45 20.07 7.35
C VAL A 211 -1.07 20.16 7.43
N VAL A 212 -1.72 20.70 6.40
CA VAL A 212 -3.18 20.84 6.35
C VAL A 212 -3.86 19.47 6.40
N GLY A 213 -3.37 18.51 5.60
CA GLY A 213 -3.93 17.16 5.56
C GLY A 213 -3.75 16.43 6.88
N PHE A 214 -2.60 16.56 7.54
CA PHE A 214 -2.35 15.91 8.83
C PHE A 214 -3.24 16.47 9.94
N VAL A 215 -3.34 17.80 10.04
CA VAL A 215 -4.25 18.44 11.01
C VAL A 215 -5.69 18.02 10.74
N ALA A 216 -6.13 18.08 9.48
CA ALA A 216 -7.48 17.66 9.09
C ALA A 216 -7.74 16.17 9.43
N GLN A 217 -6.76 15.27 9.25
CA GLN A 217 -6.89 13.86 9.64
C GLN A 217 -7.19 13.67 11.12
N LEU A 218 -6.55 14.45 12.00
CA LEU A 218 -6.79 14.35 13.45
C LEU A 218 -8.22 14.77 13.81
N PHE A 219 -8.72 15.86 13.22
CA PHE A 219 -10.10 16.31 13.43
C PHE A 219 -11.11 15.32 12.85
N GLU A 220 -10.88 14.86 11.61
CA GLU A 220 -11.75 13.89 10.96
C GLU A 220 -11.76 12.54 11.68
N ALA A 221 -10.61 12.10 12.23
CA ALA A 221 -10.53 10.89 13.06
C ALA A 221 -11.43 11.01 14.29
N LYS A 222 -11.31 12.12 15.04
CA LYS A 222 -12.16 12.37 16.20
C LYS A 222 -13.64 12.41 15.85
N TYR A 223 -14.00 13.08 14.76
CA TYR A 223 -15.38 13.14 14.29
C TYR A 223 -15.92 11.74 13.94
N LEU A 224 -15.17 10.94 13.20
CA LEU A 224 -15.58 9.57 12.85
C LEU A 224 -15.67 8.67 14.08
N MET A 225 -14.78 8.84 15.06
CA MET A 225 -14.87 8.11 16.34
C MET A 225 -16.13 8.48 17.13
N SER A 226 -16.57 9.74 17.10
CA SER A 226 -17.84 10.14 17.72
C SER A 226 -19.07 9.53 17.05
N LEU A 227 -18.92 9.04 15.81
CA LEU A 227 -19.92 8.30 15.05
C LEU A 227 -19.82 6.77 15.22
N GLY A 228 -18.93 6.28 16.13
CA GLY A 228 -18.73 4.85 16.38
C GLY A 228 -17.77 4.16 15.40
N SER A 229 -17.07 4.88 14.53
CA SER A 229 -16.03 4.36 13.65
C SER A 229 -14.68 4.29 14.38
N GLN A 230 -13.73 3.48 13.87
CA GLN A 230 -12.36 3.49 14.38
C GLN A 230 -11.62 4.82 14.09
N GLY A 231 -12.15 5.65 13.20
CA GLY A 231 -11.60 6.96 12.86
C GLY A 231 -10.32 6.96 12.03
N VAL A 232 -9.67 5.81 11.82
CA VAL A 232 -8.39 5.68 11.13
C VAL A 232 -8.52 5.10 9.72
N GLY A 233 -7.48 5.24 8.91
CA GLY A 233 -7.40 4.68 7.56
C GLY A 233 -8.01 5.57 6.49
N LEU A 234 -8.72 4.97 5.51
CA LEU A 234 -9.24 5.68 4.34
C LEU A 234 -10.31 6.71 4.73
N LYS A 235 -10.05 7.99 4.42
CA LYS A 235 -10.93 9.14 4.61
C LYS A 235 -10.47 10.32 3.75
N ILE A 236 -11.26 11.40 3.66
CA ILE A 236 -10.98 12.49 2.71
C ILE A 236 -9.67 13.22 3.07
N SER A 237 -9.45 13.55 4.34
CA SER A 237 -8.23 14.25 4.76
C SER A 237 -6.97 13.42 4.55
N SER A 238 -7.06 12.08 4.62
CA SER A 238 -5.92 11.20 4.38
C SER A 238 -5.39 11.28 2.95
N TRP A 239 -6.22 11.72 1.99
CA TRP A 239 -5.75 11.94 0.62
C TRP A 239 -4.91 13.20 0.48
N VAL A 240 -5.33 14.29 1.11
CA VAL A 240 -4.59 15.55 1.09
C VAL A 240 -3.20 15.33 1.66
N TYR A 241 -3.14 14.67 2.83
CA TYR A 241 -1.89 14.28 3.46
C TYR A 241 -1.04 13.37 2.57
N SER A 242 -1.63 12.28 2.06
CA SER A 242 -0.90 11.30 1.23
C SER A 242 -0.43 11.89 -0.10
N ALA A 243 -1.23 12.76 -0.74
CA ALA A 243 -0.81 13.47 -1.94
C ALA A 243 0.39 14.38 -1.66
N GLY A 244 0.36 15.13 -0.55
CA GLY A 244 1.49 15.94 -0.09
C GLY A 244 2.75 15.10 0.13
N MET A 245 2.63 13.96 0.82
CA MET A 245 3.74 13.03 1.06
C MET A 245 4.32 12.46 -0.25
N ILE A 246 3.46 12.03 -1.18
CA ILE A 246 3.90 11.53 -2.49
C ILE A 246 4.64 12.64 -3.25
N LEU A 247 4.09 13.84 -3.34
CA LEU A 247 4.74 14.96 -4.02
C LEU A 247 6.07 15.32 -3.36
N LEU A 248 6.13 15.36 -2.04
CA LEU A 248 7.39 15.61 -1.31
C LEU A 248 8.44 14.55 -1.65
N LEU A 249 8.09 13.27 -1.50
CA LEU A 249 9.01 12.14 -1.71
C LEU A 249 9.40 11.95 -3.19
N PHE A 250 8.55 12.36 -4.13
CA PHE A 250 8.88 12.29 -5.57
C PHE A 250 9.70 13.48 -6.06
N SER A 251 9.89 14.52 -5.25
CA SER A 251 10.72 15.66 -5.63
C SER A 251 12.20 15.28 -5.79
N SER A 252 12.84 15.78 -6.85
CA SER A 252 14.29 15.63 -7.05
C SER A 252 15.12 16.26 -5.94
N LYS A 253 14.58 17.28 -5.24
CA LYS A 253 15.23 17.91 -4.08
C LYS A 253 15.25 16.94 -2.90
N THR A 254 14.12 16.29 -2.60
CA THR A 254 14.02 15.29 -1.53
C THR A 254 14.86 14.05 -1.85
N GLU A 255 14.82 13.57 -3.10
CA GLU A 255 15.66 12.46 -3.55
C GLU A 255 17.14 12.74 -3.27
N ARG A 256 17.67 13.93 -3.64
CA ARG A 256 19.05 14.32 -3.36
C ARG A 256 19.39 14.42 -1.87
N LEU A 257 18.43 14.83 -1.04
CA LEU A 257 18.63 14.93 0.41
C LEU A 257 18.65 13.55 1.08
N LEU A 258 17.82 12.63 0.63
CA LEU A 258 17.67 11.30 1.23
C LEU A 258 18.65 10.27 0.66
N THR A 259 19.11 10.45 -0.58
CA THR A 259 20.09 9.56 -1.22
C THR A 259 21.47 9.79 -0.60
N LYS A 260 21.74 9.16 0.53
CA LYS A 260 23.03 9.19 1.20
C LYS A 260 23.58 7.76 1.26
N ASP A 261 24.87 7.60 0.92
CA ASP A 261 25.52 6.30 1.03
C ASP A 261 25.87 5.99 2.48
N ASN A 262 24.85 5.62 3.26
CA ASN A 262 24.99 5.15 4.63
C ASN A 262 24.29 3.80 4.81
N LEU A 263 24.57 3.14 5.94
CA LEU A 263 24.04 1.82 6.24
C LEU A 263 22.50 1.79 6.24
N ALA A 264 21.87 2.79 6.84
CA ALA A 264 20.40 2.85 6.95
C ALA A 264 19.74 2.95 5.56
N TYR A 265 20.26 3.81 4.67
CA TYR A 265 19.77 3.90 3.29
C TYR A 265 19.92 2.57 2.56
N ARG A 266 21.11 1.94 2.63
CA ARG A 266 21.38 0.65 1.97
C ARG A 266 20.48 -0.47 2.52
N LEU A 267 20.20 -0.50 3.81
CA LEU A 267 19.26 -1.47 4.41
C LEU A 267 17.83 -1.24 3.93
N MET A 268 17.37 0.02 3.85
CA MET A 268 16.04 0.33 3.32
C MET A 268 15.91 -0.02 1.83
N VAL A 269 16.92 0.23 1.01
CA VAL A 269 16.95 -0.20 -0.39
C VAL A 269 16.82 -1.73 -0.49
N LYS A 270 17.61 -2.49 0.30
CA LYS A 270 17.51 -3.96 0.34
C LYS A 270 16.12 -4.42 0.76
N LEU A 271 15.55 -3.81 1.79
CA LEU A 271 14.19 -4.11 2.25
C LEU A 271 13.15 -3.84 1.15
N GLY A 272 13.29 -2.72 0.45
CA GLY A 272 12.43 -2.38 -0.69
C GLY A 272 12.43 -3.42 -1.79
N THR A 273 13.59 -4.08 -2.02
CA THR A 273 13.69 -5.14 -3.03
C THR A 273 12.85 -6.37 -2.69
N ILE A 274 12.69 -6.68 -1.41
CA ILE A 274 11.91 -7.84 -0.91
C ILE A 274 10.54 -7.43 -0.37
N SER A 275 10.16 -6.16 -0.52
CA SER A 275 8.96 -5.59 0.11
C SER A 275 7.68 -6.34 -0.24
N PHE A 276 7.57 -6.91 -1.44
CA PHE A 276 6.39 -7.67 -1.84
C PHE A 276 6.29 -9.01 -1.10
N GLY A 277 7.40 -9.72 -0.90
CA GLY A 277 7.43 -10.94 -0.08
C GLY A 277 7.08 -10.65 1.39
N VAL A 278 7.66 -9.58 1.94
CA VAL A 278 7.32 -9.10 3.30
C VAL A 278 5.84 -8.76 3.40
N TYR A 279 5.28 -8.07 2.40
CA TYR A 279 3.85 -7.75 2.32
C TYR A 279 2.96 -9.01 2.34
N LEU A 280 3.31 -10.06 1.62
CA LEU A 280 2.51 -11.29 1.57
C LEU A 280 2.56 -12.08 2.89
N ILE A 281 3.65 -11.99 3.63
CA ILE A 281 3.94 -12.87 4.77
C ILE A 281 3.62 -12.21 6.12
N HIS A 282 3.71 -10.88 6.25
CA HIS A 282 3.62 -10.20 7.55
C HIS A 282 2.38 -10.54 8.36
N MET A 283 1.23 -10.77 7.72
CA MET A 283 -0.01 -11.10 8.42
C MET A 283 0.04 -12.43 9.17
N TYR A 284 0.86 -13.37 8.74
CA TYR A 284 1.07 -14.61 9.49
C TYR A 284 1.74 -14.34 10.83
N PHE A 285 2.73 -13.44 10.84
CA PHE A 285 3.42 -13.04 12.08
C PHE A 285 2.55 -12.14 12.96
N VAL A 286 1.72 -11.28 12.38
CA VAL A 286 0.70 -10.53 13.14
C VAL A 286 -0.26 -11.48 13.84
N LEU A 287 -0.77 -12.51 13.14
CA LEU A 287 -1.67 -13.49 13.74
C LEU A 287 -0.96 -14.35 14.79
N ALA A 288 0.28 -14.77 14.53
CA ALA A 288 1.06 -15.56 15.48
C ALA A 288 1.37 -14.76 16.75
N GLU A 289 1.77 -13.50 16.62
CA GLU A 289 2.01 -12.60 17.75
C GLU A 289 0.74 -12.42 18.57
N SER A 290 -0.38 -12.11 17.93
CA SER A 290 -1.67 -11.93 18.60
C SER A 290 -2.18 -13.18 19.30
N ALA A 291 -1.86 -14.37 18.80
CA ALA A 291 -2.31 -15.65 19.35
C ALA A 291 -1.40 -16.19 20.46
N LEU A 292 -0.08 -15.97 20.35
CA LEU A 292 0.91 -16.64 21.22
C LEU A 292 1.47 -15.74 22.32
N ILE A 293 1.68 -14.45 22.03
CA ILE A 293 2.42 -13.54 22.93
C ILE A 293 1.54 -12.39 23.37
N ARG A 294 0.88 -11.72 22.41
CA ARG A 294 -0.05 -10.59 22.59
C ARG A 294 0.57 -9.42 23.37
N PHE A 295 1.51 -8.74 22.75
CA PHE A 295 2.12 -7.56 23.36
C PHE A 295 1.08 -6.44 23.57
N ASP A 296 1.18 -5.76 24.71
CA ASP A 296 0.35 -4.59 25.02
C ASP A 296 0.88 -3.32 24.38
N ASP A 297 2.18 -3.28 24.13
CA ASP A 297 2.87 -2.16 23.52
C ASP A 297 2.93 -2.33 21.99
N TRP A 298 2.37 -1.35 21.28
CA TRP A 298 2.37 -1.33 19.82
C TRP A 298 3.79 -1.33 19.22
N LEU A 299 4.73 -0.58 19.82
CA LEU A 299 6.10 -0.50 19.27
C LEU A 299 6.82 -1.83 19.39
N ILE A 300 6.63 -2.54 20.50
CA ILE A 300 7.20 -3.89 20.70
C ILE A 300 6.58 -4.85 19.67
N SER A 301 5.26 -4.88 19.52
CA SER A 301 4.56 -5.68 18.51
C SER A 301 5.09 -5.39 17.10
N PHE A 302 5.19 -4.11 16.74
CA PHE A 302 5.73 -3.68 15.45
C PHE A 302 7.16 -4.18 15.21
N VAL A 303 8.06 -4.00 16.18
CA VAL A 303 9.47 -4.40 16.04
C VAL A 303 9.58 -5.92 15.91
N VAL A 304 8.88 -6.69 16.76
CA VAL A 304 8.89 -8.14 16.74
C VAL A 304 8.36 -8.68 15.41
N VAL A 305 7.19 -8.23 14.97
CA VAL A 305 6.60 -8.65 13.70
C VAL A 305 7.48 -8.26 12.52
N ALA A 306 8.06 -7.07 12.52
CA ALA A 306 8.95 -6.63 11.45
C ALA A 306 10.21 -7.50 11.37
N VAL A 307 10.89 -7.73 12.50
CA VAL A 307 12.10 -8.54 12.55
C VAL A 307 11.83 -9.99 12.13
N LEU A 308 10.78 -10.60 12.66
CA LEU A 308 10.41 -11.98 12.31
C LEU A 308 10.03 -12.11 10.84
N THR A 309 9.22 -11.20 10.30
CA THR A 309 8.81 -11.25 8.89
C THR A 309 9.99 -11.05 7.95
N ILE A 310 10.81 -10.03 8.18
CA ILE A 310 11.96 -9.72 7.33
C ILE A 310 12.99 -10.84 7.43
N GLY A 311 13.28 -11.30 8.65
CA GLY A 311 14.20 -12.43 8.91
C GLY A 311 13.74 -13.69 8.18
N PHE A 312 12.46 -14.04 8.25
CA PHE A 312 11.89 -15.18 7.54
C PHE A 312 12.05 -15.06 6.02
N VAL A 313 11.75 -13.90 5.42
CA VAL A 313 11.97 -13.69 3.98
C VAL A 313 13.45 -13.81 3.59
N ILE A 314 14.37 -13.31 4.43
CA ILE A 314 15.81 -13.45 4.19
C ILE A 314 16.23 -14.92 4.24
N VAL A 315 15.75 -15.68 5.23
CA VAL A 315 16.02 -17.12 5.35
C VAL A 315 15.46 -17.88 4.14
N LEU A 316 14.22 -17.60 3.73
CA LEU A 316 13.63 -18.21 2.53
C LEU A 316 14.50 -17.98 1.29
N ARG A 317 15.03 -16.77 1.10
CA ARG A 317 15.94 -16.48 -0.03
C ARG A 317 17.27 -17.23 0.02
N LYS A 318 17.74 -17.62 1.22
CA LYS A 318 18.96 -18.44 1.37
C LYS A 318 18.68 -19.92 1.10
N VAL A 319 17.52 -20.41 1.50
CA VAL A 319 17.16 -21.83 1.41
C VAL A 319 16.57 -22.20 0.05
N ILE A 320 15.73 -21.32 -0.51
CA ILE A 320 14.99 -21.61 -1.74
C ILE A 320 15.81 -21.16 -2.96
N PRO A 321 15.99 -22.04 -3.98
CA PRO A 321 16.67 -21.68 -5.22
C PRO A 321 16.04 -20.46 -5.92
N SER A 322 16.86 -19.56 -6.46
CA SER A 322 16.44 -18.27 -7.03
C SER A 322 15.41 -18.39 -8.16
N LYS A 323 15.36 -19.53 -8.87
CA LYS A 323 14.33 -19.80 -9.89
C LYS A 323 12.90 -19.74 -9.38
N TYR A 324 12.68 -20.00 -8.08
CA TYR A 324 11.36 -20.00 -7.44
C TYR A 324 11.02 -18.65 -6.75
N TRP A 325 11.96 -17.71 -6.64
CA TRP A 325 11.71 -16.44 -5.94
C TRP A 325 10.56 -15.64 -6.56
N LYS A 326 10.41 -15.71 -7.90
CA LYS A 326 9.29 -15.05 -8.59
C LYS A 326 7.94 -15.63 -8.20
N LEU A 327 7.86 -16.95 -8.01
CA LEU A 327 6.63 -17.64 -7.61
C LEU A 327 6.23 -17.28 -6.17
N LEU A 328 7.20 -17.01 -5.32
CA LEU A 328 6.98 -16.66 -3.92
C LEU A 328 6.92 -15.15 -3.66
N GLY A 329 7.16 -14.32 -4.67
CA GLY A 329 7.17 -12.86 -4.53
C GLY A 329 8.35 -12.30 -3.72
N ILE A 330 9.42 -13.07 -3.52
CA ILE A 330 10.60 -12.73 -2.71
C ILE A 330 11.81 -12.32 -3.57
N ILE A 331 11.59 -11.60 -4.65
CA ILE A 331 12.61 -11.28 -5.67
C ILE A 331 13.61 -10.28 -5.14
#